data_227e271e492691b7e7ed748dd0a2fccd
#
_entry.id   227e271e492691b7e7ed748dd0a2fccd
#
_cell.length_a   1.000
_cell.length_b   1.000
_cell.length_c   1.000
_cell.angle_alpha   90.00
_cell.angle_beta   90.00
_cell.angle_gamma   90.00
#
_symmetry.space_group_name_H-M   'P 1'
#
loop_
_entity.id
_entity.type
_entity.pdbx_description
1 polymer ?
#
loop_
_entity_poly.entity_id
_entity_poly.type
_entity_poly.pdbx_seq_one_letter_code
_entity_poly.pdbx_strand_id
1 'polypeptide(L)'
;MPKNELRLRPFILCRDFEIISKWITQPREHAMWCAGRTKFPIEREDFVRMLEDIAENCGDTPFVAADINGVPVGFFCYSVNTGSNEGMLKFVMVDPSMRGRGLGRKMLRLAVRYAFEFTGAERVNLCVLSVNTGAKRCYESVGFKEYGRDEGAFRYDNEVWDRCHMTIEKGGI
;
A
#
# COMPACT_ATOMS: atom_id res chain seq x y z
N MET A 1 13.00 6.28 25.05
CA MET A 1 12.92 6.66 23.63
C MET A 1 11.76 5.92 22.99
N PRO A 2 10.92 6.56 22.23
CA PRO A 2 9.77 5.88 21.63
C PRO A 2 10.24 4.87 20.57
N LYS A 3 10.19 3.59 20.91
CA LYS A 3 10.62 2.45 20.08
C LYS A 3 9.82 2.24 18.79
N ASN A 4 8.94 3.15 18.40
CA ASN A 4 7.97 2.98 17.32
C ASN A 4 7.80 4.22 16.44
N GLU A 5 8.82 5.07 16.34
CA GLU A 5 8.77 6.22 15.45
C GLU A 5 9.08 5.77 14.03
N LEU A 6 8.13 6.00 13.10
CA LEU A 6 8.29 5.70 11.67
C LEU A 6 8.57 7.00 10.91
N ARG A 7 9.34 6.88 9.85
CA ARG A 7 9.59 7.95 8.89
C ARG A 7 9.32 7.46 7.48
N LEU A 8 8.69 8.30 6.66
CA LEU A 8 8.58 8.02 5.23
C LEU A 8 9.86 8.46 4.52
N ARG A 9 10.30 7.64 3.60
CA ARG A 9 11.35 7.96 2.63
C ARG A 9 11.07 7.30 1.29
N PRO A 10 11.68 7.77 0.20
CA PRO A 10 11.62 7.07 -1.08
C PRO A 10 12.15 5.64 -0.95
N PHE A 11 11.55 4.73 -1.72
CA PHE A 11 12.07 3.37 -1.90
C PHE A 11 13.40 3.42 -2.68
N ILE A 12 14.38 2.65 -2.25
CA ILE A 12 15.70 2.55 -2.88
C ILE A 12 15.94 1.08 -3.27
N LEU A 13 15.88 0.79 -4.55
CA LEU A 13 15.89 -0.58 -5.08
C LEU A 13 17.06 -1.43 -4.56
N CYS A 14 18.28 -0.92 -4.62
CA CYS A 14 19.48 -1.66 -4.20
C CYS A 14 19.57 -1.90 -2.69
N ARG A 15 18.78 -1.17 -1.90
CA ARG A 15 18.76 -1.26 -0.43
C ARG A 15 17.57 -2.03 0.09
N ASP A 16 16.40 -1.79 -0.49
CA ASP A 16 15.12 -2.16 0.13
C ASP A 16 14.51 -3.43 -0.48
N PHE A 17 14.79 -3.73 -1.75
CA PHE A 17 14.17 -4.85 -2.45
C PHE A 17 14.39 -6.19 -1.73
N GLU A 18 15.64 -6.48 -1.33
CA GLU A 18 15.98 -7.74 -0.66
C GLU A 18 15.27 -7.96 0.68
N ILE A 19 14.80 -6.89 1.31
CA ILE A 19 14.01 -6.93 2.54
C ILE A 19 12.53 -7.13 2.21
N ILE A 20 11.99 -6.28 1.33
CA ILE A 20 10.57 -6.21 1.01
C ILE A 20 10.09 -7.48 0.29
N SER A 21 10.88 -8.01 -0.63
CA SER A 21 10.53 -9.20 -1.42
C SER A 21 10.32 -10.46 -0.56
N LYS A 22 10.87 -10.48 0.64
CA LYS A 22 10.74 -11.60 1.60
C LYS A 22 9.50 -11.51 2.50
N TRP A 23 8.75 -10.41 2.45
CA TRP A 23 7.59 -10.22 3.33
C TRP A 23 6.37 -11.03 2.92
N ILE A 24 6.25 -11.36 1.65
CA ILE A 24 5.16 -12.19 1.13
C ILE A 24 5.71 -13.58 0.79
N THR A 25 5.29 -14.56 1.57
CA THR A 25 5.80 -15.94 1.48
C THR A 25 4.77 -16.94 0.96
N GLN A 26 3.53 -16.49 0.75
CA GLN A 26 2.44 -17.34 0.29
C GLN A 26 1.81 -16.79 -1.00
N PRO A 27 1.51 -17.65 -2.00
CA PRO A 27 0.91 -17.21 -3.26
C PRO A 27 -0.41 -16.46 -3.08
N ARG A 28 -1.23 -16.88 -2.10
CA ARG A 28 -2.52 -16.23 -1.80
C ARG A 28 -2.34 -14.81 -1.26
N GLU A 29 -1.37 -14.60 -0.37
CA GLU A 29 -1.03 -13.25 0.13
C GLU A 29 -0.51 -12.36 -1.01
N HIS A 30 0.30 -12.93 -1.91
CA HIS A 30 0.79 -12.25 -3.09
C HIS A 30 -0.37 -11.80 -4.00
N ALA A 31 -1.33 -12.69 -4.26
CA ALA A 31 -2.51 -12.35 -5.04
C ALA A 31 -3.35 -11.24 -4.39
N MET A 32 -3.52 -11.27 -3.07
CA MET A 32 -4.21 -10.21 -2.33
C MET A 32 -3.47 -8.87 -2.38
N TRP A 33 -2.14 -8.89 -2.45
CA TRP A 33 -1.32 -7.67 -2.46
C TRP A 33 -1.31 -6.97 -3.83
N CYS A 34 -1.05 -7.71 -4.90
CA CYS A 34 -0.81 -7.10 -6.21
C CYS A 34 -1.79 -7.50 -7.31
N ALA A 35 -2.79 -8.35 -7.01
CA ALA A 35 -3.78 -8.82 -7.98
C ALA A 35 -3.15 -9.33 -9.29
N GLY A 36 -2.06 -10.09 -9.19
CA GLY A 36 -1.38 -10.70 -10.32
C GLY A 36 -0.48 -9.76 -11.14
N ARG A 37 -0.17 -8.57 -10.66
CA ARG A 37 0.72 -7.62 -11.33
C ARG A 37 2.17 -8.10 -11.44
N THR A 38 2.62 -8.96 -10.55
CA THR A 38 3.91 -9.65 -10.60
C THR A 38 3.70 -11.14 -10.46
N LYS A 39 4.71 -11.95 -10.79
CA LYS A 39 4.72 -13.38 -10.51
C LYS A 39 5.07 -13.65 -9.05
N PHE A 40 4.69 -14.82 -8.56
CA PHE A 40 5.13 -15.32 -7.25
C PHE A 40 6.17 -16.44 -7.45
N PRO A 41 7.29 -16.45 -6.70
CA PRO A 41 7.74 -15.42 -5.75
C PRO A 41 8.07 -14.08 -6.41
N ILE A 42 8.17 -13.01 -5.61
CA ILE A 42 8.48 -11.67 -6.13
C ILE A 42 9.93 -11.64 -6.62
N GLU A 43 10.13 -11.54 -7.93
CA GLU A 43 11.43 -11.40 -8.56
C GLU A 43 11.75 -9.93 -8.84
N ARG A 44 13.05 -9.61 -8.82
CA ARG A 44 13.53 -8.22 -8.94
C ARG A 44 13.10 -7.56 -10.25
N GLU A 45 13.27 -8.27 -11.37
CA GLU A 45 12.94 -7.73 -12.68
C GLU A 45 11.45 -7.47 -12.85
N ASP A 46 10.59 -8.39 -12.37
CA ASP A 46 9.14 -8.20 -12.41
C ASP A 46 8.69 -7.06 -11.50
N PHE A 47 9.31 -6.93 -10.34
CA PHE A 47 9.01 -5.84 -9.40
C PHE A 47 9.41 -4.47 -9.98
N VAL A 48 10.61 -4.37 -10.56
CA VAL A 48 11.06 -3.13 -11.23
C VAL A 48 10.15 -2.76 -12.38
N ARG A 49 9.80 -3.73 -13.24
CA ARG A 49 8.89 -3.52 -14.36
C ARG A 49 7.52 -3.03 -13.92
N MET A 50 6.98 -3.59 -12.84
CA MET A 50 5.73 -3.11 -12.25
C MET A 50 5.85 -1.65 -11.76
N LEU A 51 6.94 -1.29 -11.08
CA LEU A 51 7.16 0.08 -10.60
C LEU A 51 7.30 1.08 -11.76
N GLU A 52 8.02 0.72 -12.82
CA GLU A 52 8.17 1.53 -14.03
C GLU A 52 6.83 1.75 -14.72
N ASP A 53 6.04 0.68 -14.91
CA ASP A 53 4.70 0.75 -15.52
C ASP A 53 3.77 1.71 -14.78
N ILE A 54 3.70 1.61 -13.45
CA ILE A 54 2.82 2.50 -12.67
C ILE A 54 3.35 3.94 -12.57
N ALA A 55 4.66 4.12 -12.62
CA ALA A 55 5.26 5.45 -12.67
C ALA A 55 4.93 6.16 -13.99
N GLU A 56 5.08 5.47 -15.12
CA GLU A 56 4.79 6.02 -16.45
C GLU A 56 3.29 6.28 -16.67
N ASN A 57 2.43 5.32 -16.29
CA ASN A 57 0.99 5.39 -16.58
C ASN A 57 0.16 6.15 -15.54
N CYS A 58 0.61 6.21 -14.29
CA CYS A 58 -0.16 6.78 -13.19
C CYS A 58 0.61 7.82 -12.36
N GLY A 59 1.89 8.01 -12.61
CA GLY A 59 2.73 8.92 -11.81
C GLY A 59 3.02 8.43 -10.39
N ASP A 60 2.96 7.12 -10.17
CA ASP A 60 3.20 6.54 -8.85
C ASP A 60 4.67 6.65 -8.42
N THR A 61 4.87 6.98 -7.17
CA THR A 61 6.17 6.97 -6.50
C THR A 61 6.15 5.94 -5.38
N PRO A 62 7.13 5.02 -5.33
CA PRO A 62 7.25 4.05 -4.25
C PRO A 62 7.90 4.66 -3.01
N PHE A 63 7.31 4.36 -1.84
CA PHE A 63 7.79 4.79 -0.52
C PHE A 63 7.99 3.61 0.41
N VAL A 64 8.87 3.80 1.39
CA VAL A 64 8.96 2.93 2.54
C VAL A 64 8.68 3.72 3.82
N ALA A 65 7.97 3.09 4.75
CA ALA A 65 7.98 3.48 6.14
C ALA A 65 9.16 2.77 6.80
N ALA A 66 10.10 3.53 7.29
CA ALA A 66 11.32 3.02 7.91
C ALA A 66 11.33 3.29 9.42
N ASP A 67 11.99 2.43 10.17
CA ASP A 67 12.28 2.64 11.59
C ASP A 67 13.35 3.73 11.79
N ILE A 68 13.74 3.97 13.03
CA ILE A 68 14.75 4.98 13.37
C ILE A 68 16.12 4.69 12.75
N ASN A 69 16.43 3.42 12.45
CA ASN A 69 17.68 3.01 11.81
C ASN A 69 17.59 3.05 10.27
N GLY A 70 16.45 3.43 9.73
CA GLY A 70 16.18 3.49 8.31
C GLY A 70 15.85 2.14 7.66
N VAL A 71 15.58 1.10 8.47
CA VAL A 71 15.18 -0.23 8.00
C VAL A 71 13.71 -0.20 7.59
N PRO A 72 13.35 -0.69 6.38
CA PRO A 72 11.96 -0.76 5.95
C PRO A 72 11.13 -1.64 6.89
N VAL A 73 9.97 -1.15 7.29
CA VAL A 73 8.94 -1.90 8.04
C VAL A 73 7.60 -1.88 7.34
N GLY A 74 7.46 -1.04 6.31
CA GLY A 74 6.30 -0.99 5.44
C GLY A 74 6.64 -0.38 4.09
N PHE A 75 5.81 -0.67 3.09
CA PHE A 75 5.95 -0.22 1.71
C PHE A 75 4.59 0.17 1.15
N PHE A 76 4.56 1.17 0.29
CA PHE A 76 3.41 1.54 -0.53
C PHE A 76 3.85 2.36 -1.74
N CYS A 77 3.00 2.40 -2.76
CA CYS A 77 3.11 3.36 -3.85
C CYS A 77 2.02 4.42 -3.71
N TYR A 78 2.34 5.64 -4.11
CA TYR A 78 1.42 6.78 -4.07
C TYR A 78 1.51 7.60 -5.33
N SER A 79 0.36 7.99 -5.84
CA SER A 79 0.21 8.98 -6.91
C SER A 79 -0.85 10.01 -6.54
N VAL A 80 -0.80 11.17 -7.17
CA VAL A 80 -1.81 12.23 -7.05
C VAL A 80 -2.23 12.68 -8.44
N ASN A 81 -3.54 12.73 -8.66
CA ASN A 81 -4.12 13.36 -9.83
C ASN A 81 -4.35 14.85 -9.50
N THR A 82 -3.52 15.72 -10.07
CA THR A 82 -3.59 17.16 -9.82
C THR A 82 -4.83 17.82 -10.45
N GLY A 83 -5.48 17.18 -11.42
CA GLY A 83 -6.72 17.67 -12.01
C GLY A 83 -7.93 17.49 -11.12
N SER A 84 -7.99 16.37 -10.37
CA SER A 84 -9.09 16.06 -9.42
C SER A 84 -8.71 16.27 -7.95
N ASN A 85 -7.44 16.54 -7.65
CA ASN A 85 -6.87 16.60 -6.30
C ASN A 85 -7.11 15.31 -5.49
N GLU A 86 -7.02 14.16 -6.16
CA GLU A 86 -7.20 12.85 -5.56
C GLU A 86 -5.88 12.08 -5.49
N GLY A 87 -5.54 11.64 -4.30
CA GLY A 87 -4.43 10.72 -4.06
C GLY A 87 -4.86 9.25 -4.21
N MET A 88 -3.93 8.39 -4.59
CA MET A 88 -4.14 6.94 -4.68
C MET A 88 -3.01 6.18 -4.01
N LEU A 89 -3.35 5.35 -3.04
CA LEU A 89 -2.42 4.41 -2.40
C LEU A 89 -2.55 3.04 -3.06
N LYS A 90 -1.41 2.42 -3.37
CA LYS A 90 -1.33 1.10 -4.01
C LYS A 90 -0.25 0.24 -3.36
N PHE A 91 -0.38 -1.08 -3.50
CA PHE A 91 0.64 -2.05 -3.11
C PHE A 91 1.12 -1.92 -1.66
N VAL A 92 0.20 -1.66 -0.74
CA VAL A 92 0.49 -1.48 0.68
C VAL A 92 0.94 -2.80 1.32
N MET A 93 2.11 -2.81 1.93
CA MET A 93 2.67 -3.93 2.67
C MET A 93 3.20 -3.49 4.03
N VAL A 94 3.17 -4.40 4.99
CA VAL A 94 3.86 -4.26 6.28
C VAL A 94 4.64 -5.54 6.55
N ASP A 95 5.84 -5.41 7.07
CA ASP A 95 6.66 -6.53 7.49
C ASP A 95 5.82 -7.49 8.36
N PRO A 96 5.67 -8.77 7.95
CA PRO A 96 4.85 -9.74 8.67
C PRO A 96 5.27 -9.93 10.12
N SER A 97 6.57 -9.85 10.42
CA SER A 97 7.11 -9.98 11.76
C SER A 97 6.73 -8.82 12.68
N MET A 98 6.28 -7.71 12.08
CA MET A 98 5.92 -6.47 12.77
C MET A 98 4.40 -6.23 12.82
N ARG A 99 3.60 -7.14 12.25
CA ARG A 99 2.12 -7.07 12.29
C ARG A 99 1.59 -7.14 13.73
N GLY A 100 0.38 -6.66 13.97
CA GLY A 100 -0.23 -6.62 15.30
C GLY A 100 0.31 -5.55 16.24
N ARG A 101 1.34 -4.78 15.85
CA ARG A 101 1.97 -3.71 16.66
C ARG A 101 1.49 -2.31 16.29
N GLY A 102 0.46 -2.20 15.45
CA GLY A 102 -0.08 -0.92 15.00
C GLY A 102 0.76 -0.17 13.96
N LEU A 103 1.82 -0.80 13.41
CA LEU A 103 2.72 -0.14 12.45
C LEU A 103 2.04 0.17 11.11
N GLY A 104 1.19 -0.72 10.62
CA GLY A 104 0.39 -0.45 9.42
C GLY A 104 -0.46 0.81 9.55
N ARG A 105 -1.14 0.95 10.70
CA ARG A 105 -1.93 2.16 11.03
C ARG A 105 -1.06 3.42 11.09
N LYS A 106 0.14 3.33 11.67
CA LYS A 106 1.07 4.47 11.74
C LYS A 106 1.58 4.85 10.35
N MET A 107 1.99 3.86 9.54
CA MET A 107 2.42 4.09 8.17
C MET A 107 1.33 4.76 7.33
N LEU A 108 0.10 4.24 7.39
CA LEU A 108 -1.03 4.81 6.65
C LEU A 108 -1.35 6.24 7.08
N ARG A 109 -1.28 6.56 8.38
CA ARG A 109 -1.45 7.93 8.85
C ARG A 109 -0.37 8.86 8.29
N LEU A 110 0.88 8.42 8.25
CA LEU A 110 1.96 9.19 7.62
C LEU A 110 1.74 9.37 6.12
N ALA A 111 1.31 8.33 5.41
CA ALA A 111 1.01 8.39 3.97
C ALA A 111 -0.14 9.36 3.66
N VAL A 112 -1.23 9.29 4.42
CA VAL A 112 -2.39 10.18 4.26
C VAL A 112 -2.03 11.62 4.63
N ARG A 113 -1.25 11.82 5.69
CA ARG A 113 -0.73 13.13 6.06
C ARG A 113 0.15 13.72 4.95
N TYR A 114 1.06 12.92 4.39
CA TYR A 114 1.87 13.33 3.23
C TYR A 114 0.98 13.75 2.05
N ALA A 115 -0.04 12.97 1.73
CA ALA A 115 -0.97 13.29 0.66
C ALA A 115 -1.66 14.66 0.88
N PHE A 116 -2.20 14.90 2.07
CA PHE A 116 -2.95 16.12 2.36
C PHE A 116 -2.07 17.37 2.54
N GLU A 117 -0.91 17.24 3.20
CA GLU A 117 -0.07 18.38 3.54
C GLU A 117 0.92 18.76 2.44
N PHE A 118 1.38 17.77 1.66
CA PHE A 118 2.48 18.01 0.71
C PHE A 118 2.06 17.90 -0.76
N THR A 119 1.04 17.08 -1.10
CA THR A 119 0.62 16.93 -2.50
C THR A 119 -0.65 17.69 -2.86
N GLY A 120 -1.32 18.29 -1.88
CA GLY A 120 -2.56 19.03 -2.09
C GLY A 120 -3.78 18.15 -2.35
N ALA A 121 -3.70 16.86 -2.06
CA ALA A 121 -4.85 15.98 -2.19
C ALA A 121 -5.99 16.40 -1.23
N GLU A 122 -7.22 16.38 -1.72
CA GLU A 122 -8.43 16.63 -0.93
C GLU A 122 -9.05 15.32 -0.41
N ARG A 123 -8.75 14.21 -1.09
CA ARG A 123 -9.09 12.85 -0.68
C ARG A 123 -8.00 11.88 -1.08
N VAL A 124 -7.93 10.75 -0.37
CA VAL A 124 -7.04 9.64 -0.71
C VAL A 124 -7.88 8.38 -0.89
N ASN A 125 -7.68 7.72 -2.01
CA ASN A 125 -8.37 6.50 -2.40
C ASN A 125 -7.42 5.30 -2.29
N LEU A 126 -7.98 4.12 -2.11
CA LEU A 126 -7.32 2.84 -2.27
C LEU A 126 -8.33 1.75 -2.65
N CYS A 127 -7.81 0.64 -3.17
CA CYS A 127 -8.59 -0.57 -3.39
C CYS A 127 -8.04 -1.72 -2.55
N VAL A 128 -8.93 -2.58 -2.09
CA VAL A 128 -8.58 -3.79 -1.34
C VAL A 128 -9.48 -4.94 -1.78
N LEU A 129 -8.90 -6.13 -1.98
CA LEU A 129 -9.70 -7.32 -2.28
C LEU A 129 -10.47 -7.76 -1.03
N SER A 130 -11.73 -8.15 -1.21
CA SER A 130 -12.70 -8.42 -0.13
C SER A 130 -12.23 -9.46 0.88
N VAL A 131 -11.40 -10.39 0.45
CA VAL A 131 -10.81 -11.44 1.30
C VAL A 131 -9.67 -10.95 2.19
N ASN A 132 -9.08 -9.78 1.89
CA ASN A 132 -8.02 -9.18 2.70
C ASN A 132 -8.60 -8.39 3.87
N THR A 133 -9.28 -9.09 4.76
CA THR A 133 -10.00 -8.51 5.90
C THR A 133 -9.08 -7.79 6.89
N GLY A 134 -7.82 -8.25 7.01
CA GLY A 134 -6.81 -7.63 7.86
C GLY A 134 -6.42 -6.23 7.36
N ALA A 135 -6.15 -6.10 6.07
CA ALA A 135 -5.87 -4.80 5.45
C ALA A 135 -7.08 -3.87 5.54
N LYS A 136 -8.27 -4.36 5.23
CA LYS A 136 -9.50 -3.57 5.30
C LYS A 136 -9.73 -2.98 6.69
N ARG A 137 -9.61 -3.79 7.76
CA ARG A 137 -9.70 -3.29 9.14
C ARG A 137 -8.63 -2.26 9.47
N CYS A 138 -7.42 -2.44 8.94
CA CYS A 138 -6.34 -1.47 9.12
C CYS A 138 -6.71 -0.12 8.48
N TYR A 139 -7.22 -0.12 7.24
CA TYR A 139 -7.69 1.09 6.57
C TYR A 139 -8.84 1.77 7.31
N GLU A 140 -9.85 1.02 7.72
CA GLU A 140 -10.97 1.52 8.53
C GLU A 140 -10.49 2.17 9.83
N SER A 141 -9.47 1.60 10.49
CA SER A 141 -8.89 2.15 11.73
C SER A 141 -8.18 3.49 11.56
N VAL A 142 -7.84 3.86 10.34
CA VAL A 142 -7.24 5.17 9.98
C VAL A 142 -8.31 6.18 9.60
N GLY A 143 -9.50 5.72 9.22
CA GLY A 143 -10.61 6.57 8.82
C GLY A 143 -11.08 6.37 7.38
N PHE A 144 -10.49 5.42 6.64
CA PHE A 144 -11.01 5.06 5.32
C PHE A 144 -12.39 4.44 5.42
N LYS A 145 -13.26 4.78 4.47
CA LYS A 145 -14.62 4.26 4.36
C LYS A 145 -14.82 3.63 2.98
N GLU A 146 -15.45 2.46 2.94
CA GLU A 146 -15.86 1.84 1.68
C GLU A 146 -16.99 2.67 1.05
N TYR A 147 -16.85 3.00 -0.24
CA TYR A 147 -17.85 3.75 -0.99
C TYR A 147 -18.33 3.01 -2.24
N GLY A 148 -17.70 1.93 -2.61
CA GLY A 148 -18.06 1.14 -3.79
C GLY A 148 -17.38 -0.22 -3.81
N ARG A 149 -17.88 -1.08 -4.71
CA ARG A 149 -17.39 -2.44 -4.85
C ARG A 149 -17.58 -2.93 -6.29
N ASP A 150 -16.52 -3.55 -6.83
CA ASP A 150 -16.58 -4.30 -8.08
C ASP A 150 -16.75 -5.78 -7.74
N GLU A 151 -17.92 -6.35 -8.02
CA GLU A 151 -18.19 -7.77 -7.78
C GLU A 151 -17.38 -8.64 -8.76
N GLY A 152 -16.80 -9.73 -8.23
CA GLY A 152 -16.06 -10.69 -9.04
C GLY A 152 -14.84 -10.13 -9.77
N ALA A 153 -14.22 -9.09 -9.22
CA ALA A 153 -13.12 -8.36 -9.87
C ALA A 153 -11.84 -9.17 -10.04
N PHE A 154 -11.63 -10.21 -9.24
CA PHE A 154 -10.42 -11.03 -9.29
C PHE A 154 -10.74 -12.50 -9.05
N ARG A 155 -10.08 -13.38 -9.81
CA ARG A 155 -10.15 -14.83 -9.61
C ARG A 155 -8.82 -15.35 -9.09
N TYR A 156 -8.90 -16.16 -8.02
CA TYR A 156 -7.78 -16.89 -7.46
C TYR A 156 -8.20 -18.35 -7.23
N ASP A 157 -7.59 -19.27 -7.96
CA ASP A 157 -7.98 -20.68 -7.99
C ASP A 157 -9.50 -20.85 -8.21
N ASN A 158 -10.21 -21.43 -7.26
CA ASN A 158 -11.65 -21.63 -7.29
C ASN A 158 -12.44 -20.49 -6.59
N GLU A 159 -11.75 -19.45 -6.13
CA GLU A 159 -12.36 -18.32 -5.45
C GLU A 159 -12.58 -17.14 -6.41
N VAL A 160 -13.63 -16.37 -6.15
CA VAL A 160 -13.91 -15.11 -6.82
C VAL A 160 -13.96 -14.02 -5.75
N TRP A 161 -13.13 -13.00 -5.93
CA TRP A 161 -12.99 -11.92 -4.95
C TRP A 161 -13.49 -10.61 -5.51
N ASP A 162 -14.20 -9.84 -4.69
CA ASP A 162 -14.59 -8.49 -5.01
C ASP A 162 -13.44 -7.51 -4.75
N ARG A 163 -13.48 -6.37 -5.41
CA ARG A 163 -12.61 -5.23 -5.13
C ARG A 163 -13.40 -4.15 -4.40
N CYS A 164 -13.04 -3.88 -3.17
CA CYS A 164 -13.64 -2.80 -2.38
C CYS A 164 -12.88 -1.50 -2.65
N HIS A 165 -13.60 -0.43 -2.93
CA HIS A 165 -13.07 0.92 -3.09
C HIS A 165 -13.25 1.68 -1.78
N MET A 166 -12.15 2.22 -1.25
CA MET A 166 -12.16 2.95 0.02
C MET A 166 -11.57 4.34 -0.15
N THR A 167 -12.08 5.30 0.61
CA THR A 167 -11.63 6.69 0.58
C THR A 167 -11.53 7.29 1.97
N ILE A 168 -10.64 8.26 2.13
CA ILE A 168 -10.57 9.16 3.27
C ILE A 168 -10.51 10.61 2.77
N GLU A 169 -11.34 11.47 3.33
CA GLU A 169 -11.39 12.90 3.01
C GLU A 169 -10.43 13.68 3.92
N LYS A 170 -9.94 14.82 3.41
CA LYS A 170 -9.16 15.77 4.22
C LYS A 170 -9.98 16.25 5.41
N GLY A 171 -9.42 16.12 6.60
CA GLY A 171 -10.14 16.38 7.86
C GLY A 171 -10.79 15.14 8.49
N GLY A 172 -10.66 13.96 7.87
CA GLY A 172 -11.17 12.69 8.38
C GLY A 172 -10.21 11.94 9.34
N ILE A 173 -9.09 12.58 9.74
CA ILE A 173 -8.10 12.00 10.66
C ILE A 173 -8.24 12.67 12.04
#